data_1b3708c62dcf0d448ab4336d0b9a0be1
#
_entry.id   1b3708c62dcf0d448ab4336d0b9a0be1
#
_cell.length_a   1.000
_cell.length_b   1.000
_cell.length_c   1.000
_cell.angle_alpha   90.00
_cell.angle_beta   90.00
_cell.angle_gamma   90.00
#
_symmetry.space_group_name_H-M   'P 1'
#
loop_
_entity.id
_entity.type
_entity.pdbx_description
1 polymer ?
#
loop_
_entity_poly.entity_id
_entity_poly.type
_entity_poly.pdbx_seq_one_letter_code
_entity_poly.pdbx_strand_id
1 'polypeptide(L)'
;MRPANPLRRRRWLMLGISLPVVIVLLVFAFKLLSLAPTAQRAIDAYEYGDYLESQEQSSSLLGWNIVETWLPYFNRGDAYATDGYLGAAIEDFEVALELAPMDRKCDVRLNLALAWERFGDYYVQYGFFQGAVLLYEASEAVLNAAG
;
A
#
# COMPACT_ATOMS: atom_id res chain seq x y z
N MET A 1 -6.01 39.56 -48.38
CA MET A 1 -5.79 38.58 -47.29
C MET A 1 -4.31 38.17 -47.29
N ARG A 2 -3.55 38.46 -46.21
CA ARG A 2 -2.15 38.03 -46.11
C ARG A 2 -2.12 36.54 -45.81
N PRO A 3 -1.38 35.71 -46.59
CA PRO A 3 -1.26 34.29 -46.31
C PRO A 3 -0.63 34.07 -44.91
N ALA A 4 -1.26 33.23 -44.11
CA ALA A 4 -0.75 32.89 -42.80
C ALA A 4 0.66 32.29 -42.93
N ASN A 5 1.63 32.86 -42.23
CA ASN A 5 3.02 32.39 -42.27
C ASN A 5 3.10 30.91 -41.86
N PRO A 6 3.52 29.99 -42.75
CA PRO A 6 3.51 28.54 -42.48
C PRO A 6 4.35 28.14 -41.27
N LEU A 7 5.42 28.89 -40.98
CA LEU A 7 6.27 28.66 -39.80
C LEU A 7 5.53 28.99 -38.49
N ARG A 8 4.66 30.03 -38.51
CA ARG A 8 3.85 30.40 -37.34
C ARG A 8 2.79 29.32 -37.06
N ARG A 9 2.14 28.76 -38.08
CA ARG A 9 1.17 27.68 -37.95
C ARG A 9 1.86 26.40 -37.39
N ARG A 10 3.04 26.06 -37.88
CA ARG A 10 3.82 24.89 -37.41
C ARG A 10 4.25 25.04 -35.95
N ARG A 11 4.67 26.24 -35.52
CA ARG A 11 4.98 26.55 -34.11
C ARG A 11 3.77 26.36 -33.19
N TRP A 12 2.63 26.88 -33.57
CA TRP A 12 1.39 26.74 -32.79
C TRP A 12 0.91 25.29 -32.71
N LEU A 13 1.06 24.50 -33.77
CA LEU A 13 0.76 23.09 -33.76
C LEU A 13 1.72 22.31 -32.84
N MET A 14 3.02 22.60 -32.89
CA MET A 14 4.00 21.99 -31.98
C MET A 14 3.71 22.35 -30.52
N LEU A 15 3.41 23.62 -30.21
CA LEU A 15 3.04 24.02 -28.86
C LEU A 15 1.72 23.39 -28.39
N GLY A 16 0.73 23.26 -29.28
CA GLY A 16 -0.53 22.60 -28.96
C GLY A 16 -0.41 21.13 -28.64
N ILE A 17 0.59 20.44 -29.22
CA ILE A 17 0.86 19.02 -28.95
C ILE A 17 1.80 18.85 -27.76
N SER A 18 2.85 19.68 -27.66
CA SER A 18 3.87 19.52 -26.60
C SER A 18 3.36 19.98 -25.23
N LEU A 19 2.52 21.01 -25.16
CA LEU A 19 2.02 21.54 -23.89
C LEU A 19 1.26 20.51 -23.05
N PRO A 20 0.25 19.79 -23.57
CA PRO A 20 -0.42 18.74 -22.79
C PRO A 20 0.53 17.61 -22.36
N VAL A 21 1.48 17.21 -23.21
CA VAL A 21 2.48 16.20 -22.84
C VAL A 21 3.35 16.68 -21.67
N VAL A 22 3.81 17.91 -21.72
CA VAL A 22 4.62 18.50 -20.63
C VAL A 22 3.79 18.57 -19.33
N ILE A 23 2.53 18.98 -19.41
CA ILE A 23 1.64 19.04 -18.23
C ILE A 23 1.48 17.64 -17.62
N VAL A 24 1.22 16.61 -18.43
CA VAL A 24 1.10 15.23 -17.94
C VAL A 24 2.39 14.77 -17.26
N LEU A 25 3.55 15.05 -17.87
CA LEU A 25 4.84 14.71 -17.28
C LEU A 25 5.11 15.44 -15.96
N LEU A 26 4.74 16.71 -15.86
CA LEU A 26 4.88 17.49 -14.62
C LEU A 26 3.97 16.95 -13.51
N VAL A 27 2.70 16.62 -13.84
CA VAL A 27 1.77 16.01 -12.88
C VAL A 27 2.30 14.67 -12.40
N PHE A 28 2.81 13.83 -13.31
CA PHE A 28 3.41 12.54 -12.97
C PHE A 28 4.65 12.70 -12.09
N ALA A 29 5.56 13.60 -12.46
CA ALA A 29 6.75 13.89 -11.66
C ALA A 29 6.39 14.41 -10.26
N PHE A 30 5.43 15.33 -10.15
CA PHE A 30 4.94 15.82 -8.87
C PHE A 30 4.35 14.68 -8.02
N LYS A 31 3.58 13.79 -8.64
CA LYS A 31 3.01 12.63 -7.95
C LYS A 31 4.10 11.68 -7.42
N LEU A 32 5.10 11.36 -8.24
CA LEU A 32 6.24 10.54 -7.80
C LEU A 32 7.00 11.19 -6.63
N LEU A 33 7.25 12.49 -6.70
CA LEU A 33 7.92 13.22 -5.61
C LEU A 33 7.10 13.25 -4.31
N SER A 34 5.79 13.09 -4.38
CA SER A 34 4.91 13.05 -3.20
C SER A 34 4.88 11.69 -2.50
N LEU A 35 5.35 10.60 -3.13
CA LEU A 35 5.25 9.25 -2.57
C LEU A 35 6.07 9.09 -1.28
N ALA A 36 7.34 9.49 -1.29
CA ALA A 36 8.22 9.35 -0.14
C ALA A 36 7.74 10.13 1.10
N PRO A 37 7.38 11.42 1.02
CA PRO A 37 6.85 12.13 2.19
C PRO A 37 5.50 11.60 2.66
N THR A 38 4.66 11.03 1.78
CA THR A 38 3.40 10.41 2.19
C THR A 38 3.65 9.08 2.92
N ALA A 39 4.58 8.26 2.43
CA ALA A 39 4.99 7.03 3.11
C ALA A 39 5.59 7.34 4.49
N GLN A 40 6.42 8.39 4.60
CA GLN A 40 6.98 8.79 5.88
C GLN A 40 5.90 9.24 6.87
N ARG A 41 4.88 9.99 6.42
CA ARG A 41 3.76 10.38 7.28
C ARG A 41 2.96 9.18 7.79
N ALA A 42 2.79 8.13 6.96
CA ALA A 42 2.13 6.91 7.41
C ALA A 42 2.89 6.24 8.55
N ILE A 43 4.23 6.18 8.45
CA ILE A 43 5.10 5.63 9.48
C ILE A 43 5.08 6.50 10.74
N ASP A 44 5.26 7.81 10.58
CA ASP A 44 5.23 8.75 11.71
C ASP A 44 3.90 8.69 12.47
N ALA A 45 2.78 8.65 11.75
CA ALA A 45 1.45 8.52 12.34
C ALA A 45 1.32 7.21 13.13
N TYR A 46 1.82 6.10 12.59
CA TYR A 46 1.84 4.81 13.28
C TYR A 46 2.65 4.88 14.58
N GLU A 47 3.85 5.45 14.53
CA GLU A 47 4.73 5.60 15.69
C GLU A 47 4.13 6.51 16.79
N TYR A 48 3.35 7.53 16.40
CA TYR A 48 2.60 8.38 17.33
C TYR A 48 1.30 7.76 17.85
N GLY A 49 0.91 6.57 17.34
CA GLY A 49 -0.33 5.88 17.72
C GLY A 49 -1.58 6.39 17.01
N ASP A 50 -1.43 7.23 15.98
CA ASP A 50 -2.53 7.66 15.11
C ASP A 50 -2.72 6.67 13.96
N TYR A 51 -3.30 5.51 14.32
CA TYR A 51 -3.46 4.41 13.37
C TYR A 51 -4.44 4.74 12.25
N LEU A 52 -5.43 5.58 12.48
CA LEU A 52 -6.36 6.03 11.44
C LEU A 52 -5.63 6.86 10.37
N GLU A 53 -4.84 7.86 10.78
CA GLU A 53 -4.03 8.65 9.85
C GLU A 53 -3.04 7.76 9.10
N SER A 54 -2.39 6.80 9.77
CA SER A 54 -1.50 5.83 9.14
C SER A 54 -2.21 5.01 8.05
N GLN A 55 -3.45 4.54 8.33
CA GLN A 55 -4.29 3.83 7.36
C GLN A 55 -4.64 4.70 6.15
N GLU A 56 -5.01 5.98 6.38
CA GLU A 56 -5.38 6.91 5.31
C GLU A 56 -4.18 7.25 4.42
N GLN A 57 -3.02 7.55 5.01
CA GLN A 57 -1.80 7.85 4.26
C GLN A 57 -1.34 6.64 3.45
N SER A 58 -1.33 5.45 4.04
CA SER A 58 -1.00 4.20 3.34
C SER A 58 -1.98 3.92 2.19
N SER A 59 -3.28 4.13 2.41
CA SER A 59 -4.31 3.96 1.36
C SER A 59 -4.11 4.89 0.18
N SER A 60 -3.66 6.12 0.43
CA SER A 60 -3.38 7.10 -0.63
C SER A 60 -2.23 6.70 -1.56
N LEU A 61 -1.39 5.76 -1.11
CA LEU A 61 -0.24 5.24 -1.87
C LEU A 61 -0.61 4.03 -2.75
N LEU A 62 -1.68 3.29 -2.46
CA LEU A 62 -2.01 2.02 -3.11
C LEU A 62 -2.11 2.09 -4.63
N GLY A 63 -2.66 3.18 -5.18
CA GLY A 63 -2.87 3.32 -6.63
C GLY A 63 -1.69 3.88 -7.41
N TRP A 64 -0.63 4.36 -6.74
CA TRP A 64 0.42 5.16 -7.37
C TRP A 64 1.85 4.75 -7.00
N ASN A 65 2.03 3.89 -6.00
CA ASN A 65 3.34 3.39 -5.65
C ASN A 65 3.74 2.26 -6.62
N ILE A 66 4.58 2.60 -7.58
CA ILE A 66 5.07 1.68 -8.62
C ILE A 66 6.44 1.09 -8.29
N VAL A 67 7.08 1.51 -7.20
CA VAL A 67 8.42 1.08 -6.84
C VAL A 67 8.37 -0.01 -5.78
N GLU A 68 7.69 0.24 -4.67
CA GLU A 68 7.50 -0.71 -3.56
C GLU A 68 6.01 -0.96 -3.36
N THR A 69 5.40 -1.66 -4.31
CA THR A 69 3.95 -1.86 -4.38
C THR A 69 3.37 -2.60 -3.18
N TRP A 70 4.18 -3.41 -2.50
CA TRP A 70 3.81 -4.18 -1.31
C TRP A 70 3.75 -3.32 -0.04
N LEU A 71 4.61 -2.29 0.07
CA LEU A 71 4.85 -1.55 1.30
C LEU A 71 3.61 -0.77 1.82
N PRO A 72 2.80 -0.12 0.98
CA PRO A 72 1.56 0.52 1.45
C PRO A 72 0.56 -0.46 2.07
N TYR A 73 0.44 -1.66 1.51
CA TYR A 73 -0.39 -2.73 2.09
C TYR A 73 0.19 -3.20 3.43
N PHE A 74 1.50 -3.41 3.50
CA PHE A 74 2.17 -3.81 4.73
C PHE A 74 1.94 -2.78 5.86
N ASN A 75 2.22 -1.50 5.60
CA ASN A 75 2.05 -0.44 6.60
C ASN A 75 0.58 -0.27 7.01
N ARG A 76 -0.38 -0.41 6.08
CA ARG A 76 -1.79 -0.34 6.40
C ARG A 76 -2.24 -1.56 7.19
N GLY A 77 -1.74 -2.74 6.86
CA GLY A 77 -1.95 -3.97 7.61
C GLY A 77 -1.48 -3.85 9.06
N ASP A 78 -0.29 -3.28 9.30
CA ASP A 78 0.22 -3.03 10.64
C ASP A 78 -0.68 -2.07 11.43
N ALA A 79 -1.14 -1.00 10.79
CA ALA A 79 -2.05 -0.04 11.41
C ALA A 79 -3.41 -0.69 11.74
N TYR A 80 -3.98 -1.49 10.83
CA TYR A 80 -5.21 -2.26 11.09
C TYR A 80 -5.02 -3.27 12.22
N ALA A 81 -3.92 -4.03 12.20
CA ALA A 81 -3.65 -5.04 13.22
C ALA A 81 -3.54 -4.40 14.62
N THR A 82 -2.91 -3.24 14.71
CA THR A 82 -2.72 -2.54 15.99
C THR A 82 -4.02 -1.91 16.47
N ASP A 83 -4.85 -1.41 15.56
CA ASP A 83 -6.17 -0.83 15.87
C ASP A 83 -7.27 -1.90 16.09
N GLY A 84 -6.93 -3.20 15.92
CA GLY A 84 -7.81 -4.34 16.19
C GLY A 84 -8.66 -4.79 14.99
N TYR A 85 -8.51 -4.22 13.82
CA TYR A 85 -9.18 -4.63 12.58
C TYR A 85 -8.45 -5.82 11.94
N LEU A 86 -8.38 -6.95 12.66
CA LEU A 86 -7.54 -8.09 12.31
C LEU A 86 -7.87 -8.72 10.95
N GLY A 87 -9.15 -8.77 10.57
CA GLY A 87 -9.55 -9.25 9.25
C GLY A 87 -8.98 -8.40 8.11
N ALA A 88 -9.08 -7.07 8.22
CA ALA A 88 -8.53 -6.15 7.23
C ALA A 88 -7.00 -6.18 7.21
N ALA A 89 -6.36 -6.38 8.37
CA ALA A 89 -4.91 -6.55 8.45
C ALA A 89 -4.44 -7.80 7.70
N ILE A 90 -5.13 -8.91 7.86
CA ILE A 90 -4.83 -10.17 7.17
C ILE A 90 -4.93 -10.00 5.66
N GLU A 91 -6.03 -9.40 5.17
CA GLU A 91 -6.21 -9.13 3.73
C GLU A 91 -5.04 -8.28 3.17
N ASP A 92 -4.63 -7.26 3.87
CA ASP A 92 -3.54 -6.39 3.46
C ASP A 92 -2.18 -7.11 3.50
N PHE A 93 -1.90 -7.90 4.53
CA PHE A 93 -0.66 -8.68 4.60
C PHE A 93 -0.60 -9.78 3.53
N GLU A 94 -1.72 -10.40 3.16
CA GLU A 94 -1.78 -11.36 2.05
C GLU A 94 -1.38 -10.69 0.72
N VAL A 95 -1.94 -9.53 0.42
CA VAL A 95 -1.56 -8.76 -0.77
C VAL A 95 -0.10 -8.32 -0.69
N ALA A 96 0.35 -7.84 0.47
CA ALA A 96 1.75 -7.48 0.68
C ALA A 96 2.68 -8.67 0.45
N LEU A 97 2.33 -9.86 0.92
CA LEU A 97 3.12 -11.08 0.75
C LEU A 97 3.23 -11.52 -0.71
N GLU A 98 2.16 -11.36 -1.48
CA GLU A 98 2.17 -11.63 -2.93
C GLU A 98 3.14 -10.70 -3.67
N LEU A 99 3.08 -9.40 -3.36
CA LEU A 99 3.82 -8.34 -4.03
C LEU A 99 5.25 -8.15 -3.51
N ALA A 100 5.56 -8.61 -2.30
CA ALA A 100 6.84 -8.40 -1.66
C ALA A 100 8.00 -9.09 -2.41
N PRO A 101 9.17 -8.46 -2.51
CA PRO A 101 10.36 -9.09 -3.01
C PRO A 101 10.82 -10.20 -2.04
N MET A 102 11.60 -11.16 -2.55
CA MET A 102 11.92 -12.40 -1.84
C MET A 102 12.59 -12.14 -0.46
N ASP A 103 13.44 -11.13 -0.39
CA ASP A 103 14.16 -10.73 0.83
C ASP A 103 13.25 -10.08 1.90
N ARG A 104 12.03 -9.67 1.53
CA ARG A 104 11.02 -9.09 2.43
C ARG A 104 9.88 -10.04 2.79
N LYS A 105 9.75 -11.14 2.07
CA LYS A 105 8.64 -12.10 2.32
C LYS A 105 8.65 -12.67 3.73
N CYS A 106 9.80 -12.82 4.34
CA CYS A 106 9.88 -13.33 5.71
C CYS A 106 9.23 -12.37 6.71
N ASP A 107 9.53 -11.07 6.60
CA ASP A 107 8.97 -10.03 7.48
C ASP A 107 7.43 -9.96 7.33
N VAL A 108 6.95 -9.94 6.07
CA VAL A 108 5.51 -9.88 5.78
C VAL A 108 4.80 -11.14 6.28
N ARG A 109 5.39 -12.31 6.07
CA ARG A 109 4.85 -13.60 6.51
C ARG A 109 4.71 -13.68 8.02
N LEU A 110 5.70 -13.16 8.74
CA LEU A 110 5.66 -13.10 10.20
C LEU A 110 4.47 -12.23 10.69
N ASN A 111 4.29 -11.03 10.12
CA ASN A 111 3.18 -10.16 10.51
C ASN A 111 1.82 -10.75 10.15
N LEU A 112 1.70 -11.42 8.98
CA LEU A 112 0.49 -12.14 8.60
C LEU A 112 0.17 -13.27 9.62
N ALA A 113 1.16 -14.06 10.00
CA ALA A 113 0.97 -15.13 10.97
C ALA A 113 0.55 -14.59 12.35
N LEU A 114 1.18 -13.50 12.81
CA LEU A 114 0.80 -12.82 14.05
C LEU A 114 -0.61 -12.24 13.99
N ALA A 115 -1.05 -11.72 12.84
CA ALA A 115 -2.41 -11.24 12.67
C ALA A 115 -3.44 -12.38 12.78
N TRP A 116 -3.17 -13.54 12.18
CA TRP A 116 -3.99 -14.74 12.34
C TRP A 116 -4.03 -15.23 13.79
N GLU A 117 -2.89 -15.27 14.48
CA GLU A 117 -2.80 -15.67 15.90
C GLU A 117 -3.64 -14.73 16.78
N ARG A 118 -3.47 -13.41 16.64
CA ARG A 118 -4.27 -12.42 17.40
C ARG A 118 -5.76 -12.55 17.10
N PHE A 119 -6.13 -12.90 15.90
CA PHE A 119 -7.52 -13.15 15.55
C PHE A 119 -8.06 -14.43 16.23
N GLY A 120 -7.22 -15.46 16.35
CA GLY A 120 -7.50 -16.65 17.16
C GLY A 120 -7.72 -16.29 18.63
N ASP A 121 -6.85 -15.47 19.22
CA ASP A 121 -6.96 -15.00 20.60
C ASP A 121 -8.27 -14.22 20.83
N TYR A 122 -8.66 -13.40 19.89
CA TYR A 122 -9.96 -12.72 19.92
C TYR A 122 -11.12 -13.71 19.98
N TYR A 123 -11.09 -14.78 19.17
CA TYR A 123 -12.10 -15.84 19.18
C TYR A 123 -12.13 -16.61 20.51
N VAL A 124 -10.97 -16.89 21.09
CA VAL A 124 -10.86 -17.51 22.44
C VAL A 124 -11.52 -16.63 23.49
N GLN A 125 -11.27 -15.33 23.46
CA GLN A 125 -11.84 -14.39 24.43
C GLN A 125 -13.38 -14.41 24.43
N TYR A 126 -14.00 -14.68 23.28
CA TYR A 126 -15.45 -14.75 23.14
C TYR A 126 -16.00 -16.19 23.20
N GLY A 127 -15.17 -17.18 23.51
CA GLY A 127 -15.58 -18.58 23.69
C GLY A 127 -15.76 -19.36 22.38
N PHE A 128 -15.33 -18.82 21.24
CA PHE A 128 -15.40 -19.47 19.93
C PHE A 128 -14.22 -20.39 19.67
N PHE A 129 -13.98 -21.36 20.55
CA PHE A 129 -12.75 -22.19 20.55
C PHE A 129 -12.52 -22.96 19.26
N GLN A 130 -13.57 -23.50 18.62
CA GLN A 130 -13.42 -24.19 17.34
C GLN A 130 -12.95 -23.26 16.21
N GLY A 131 -13.47 -22.05 16.19
CA GLY A 131 -13.04 -21.03 15.26
C GLY A 131 -11.58 -20.58 15.52
N ALA A 132 -11.22 -20.44 16.79
CA ALA A 132 -9.84 -20.10 17.17
C ALA A 132 -8.82 -21.13 16.66
N VAL A 133 -9.13 -22.42 16.75
CA VAL A 133 -8.24 -23.49 16.24
C VAL A 133 -7.95 -23.29 14.75
N LEU A 134 -8.96 -23.01 13.93
CA LEU A 134 -8.79 -22.78 12.50
C LEU A 134 -7.90 -21.56 12.20
N LEU A 135 -8.00 -20.51 13.03
CA LEU A 135 -7.19 -19.30 12.88
C LEU A 135 -5.73 -19.54 13.28
N TYR A 136 -5.49 -20.33 14.32
CA TYR A 136 -4.12 -20.75 14.69
C TYR A 136 -3.51 -21.71 13.63
N GLU A 137 -4.30 -22.62 13.06
CA GLU A 137 -3.87 -23.47 11.95
C GLU A 137 -3.48 -22.62 10.72
N ALA A 138 -4.23 -21.55 10.45
CA ALA A 138 -3.90 -20.61 9.37
C ALA A 138 -2.58 -19.88 9.65
N SER A 139 -2.35 -19.44 10.89
CA SER A 139 -1.06 -18.84 11.30
C SER A 139 0.10 -19.81 11.08
N GLU A 140 -0.04 -21.06 11.53
CA GLU A 140 0.98 -22.11 11.35
C GLU A 140 1.24 -22.40 9.86
N ALA A 141 0.18 -22.50 9.06
CA ALA A 141 0.29 -22.74 7.62
C ALA A 141 1.08 -21.62 6.91
N VAL A 142 0.86 -20.36 7.29
CA VAL A 142 1.59 -19.22 6.76
C VAL A 142 3.08 -19.32 7.07
N LEU A 143 3.44 -19.70 8.29
CA LEU A 143 4.84 -19.85 8.70
C LEU A 143 5.52 -21.04 7.99
N ASN A 144 4.81 -22.14 7.81
CA ASN A 144 5.34 -23.36 7.19
C ASN A 144 5.39 -23.28 5.65
N ALA A 145 4.70 -22.33 5.03
CA ALA A 145 4.74 -22.10 3.58
C ALA A 145 6.06 -21.48 3.09
N ALA A 146 7.05 -21.33 3.96
CA ALA A 146 8.38 -20.89 3.62
C ALA A 146 9.20 -22.07 3.09
N GLY A 147 9.12 -22.33 1.80
CA GLY A 147 10.02 -23.22 1.07
C GLY A 147 11.03 -22.45 0.27
#